data_829e916ed389ab0ccfb2b23665898aa7
#
_entry.id   829e916ed389ab0ccfb2b23665898aa7
#
_cell.length_a   1.000
_cell.length_b   1.000
_cell.length_c   1.000
_cell.angle_alpha   90.00
_cell.angle_beta   90.00
_cell.angle_gamma   90.00
#
_symmetry.space_group_name_H-M   'P 1'
#
loop_
_entity.id
_entity.type
_entity.pdbx_description
1 polymer ?
#
loop_
_entity_poly.entity_id
_entity_poly.type
_entity_poly.pdbx_seq_one_letter_code
_entity_poly.pdbx_strand_id
1 'polypeptide(L)'
;EIGVRLVGSEMCIRDSLYVLTVLMVTGHYTGYSYIEPFLAQVAGLDNDWITWVLTAFGLVGIVGSLWFSRDYEKRPYAFMRFAVVGIAFFLLLLRLSAFGHFPVVALCICWGLAITIFNLVFQSEIIRLAPEATAIAMSVYSGIYNVGIGAGALVGGFVCTHASIARIGYAGGTIALLAALFCLVRLVPLLKRSRG
;
A
#
# COMPACT_ATOMS: atom_id res chain seq x y z
N GLU A 1 -29.07 9.46 -21.89
CA GLU A 1 -29.11 8.66 -20.64
C GLU A 1 -27.87 7.78 -20.42
N ILE A 2 -27.27 7.18 -21.48
CA ILE A 2 -26.11 6.31 -21.38
C ILE A 2 -24.86 7.10 -20.89
N GLY A 3 -24.65 8.32 -21.37
CA GLY A 3 -23.52 9.15 -20.99
C GLY A 3 -23.51 9.57 -19.52
N VAL A 4 -24.67 9.91 -18.95
CA VAL A 4 -24.83 10.31 -17.53
C VAL A 4 -24.57 9.13 -16.59
N ARG A 5 -24.94 7.93 -16.99
CA ARG A 5 -24.71 6.70 -16.22
C ARG A 5 -23.23 6.29 -16.20
N LEU A 6 -22.51 6.49 -17.31
CA LEU A 6 -21.06 6.25 -17.41
C LEU A 6 -20.26 7.25 -16.56
N VAL A 7 -20.58 8.55 -16.66
CA VAL A 7 -19.94 9.60 -15.84
C VAL A 7 -20.17 9.35 -14.34
N GLY A 8 -21.36 8.97 -13.94
CA GLY A 8 -21.66 8.63 -12.52
C GLY A 8 -20.90 7.39 -12.04
N SER A 9 -20.68 6.39 -12.89
CA SER A 9 -19.92 5.18 -12.51
C SER A 9 -18.41 5.46 -12.39
N GLU A 10 -17.84 6.27 -13.26
CA GLU A 10 -16.42 6.65 -13.21
C GLU A 10 -16.10 7.52 -11.99
N MET A 11 -16.99 8.45 -11.63
CA MET A 11 -16.86 9.22 -10.38
C MET A 11 -16.87 8.30 -9.16
N CYS A 12 -17.80 7.35 -9.09
CA CYS A 12 -17.89 6.40 -7.98
C CYS A 12 -16.63 5.49 -7.87
N ILE A 13 -16.06 5.07 -9.01
CA ILE A 13 -14.82 4.29 -9.03
C ILE A 13 -13.64 5.13 -8.54
N ARG A 14 -13.52 6.36 -8.99
CA ARG A 14 -12.46 7.29 -8.56
C ARG A 14 -12.53 7.59 -7.06
N ASP A 15 -13.71 7.86 -6.53
CA ASP A 15 -13.92 8.08 -5.10
C ASP A 15 -13.56 6.83 -4.28
N SER A 16 -13.91 5.65 -4.78
CA SER A 16 -13.51 4.38 -4.16
C SER A 16 -12.00 4.18 -4.16
N LEU A 17 -11.29 4.60 -5.22
CA LEU A 17 -9.82 4.59 -5.27
C LEU A 17 -9.21 5.52 -4.23
N TYR A 18 -9.77 6.72 -4.05
CA TYR A 18 -9.28 7.67 -3.05
C TYR A 18 -9.48 7.16 -1.61
N VAL A 19 -10.67 6.64 -1.29
CA VAL A 19 -10.95 6.04 0.04
C VAL A 19 -10.01 4.86 0.30
N LEU A 20 -9.83 4.00 -0.70
CA LEU A 20 -8.93 2.86 -0.58
C LEU A 20 -7.47 3.30 -0.40
N THR A 21 -7.05 4.37 -1.07
CA THR A 21 -5.71 4.94 -0.90
C THR A 21 -5.49 5.40 0.54
N VAL A 22 -6.41 6.17 1.13
CA VAL A 22 -6.30 6.59 2.54
C VAL A 22 -6.14 5.38 3.46
N LEU A 23 -7.03 4.39 3.34
CA LEU A 23 -7.03 3.21 4.22
C LEU A 23 -5.75 2.37 4.06
N MET A 24 -5.34 2.12 2.83
CA MET A 24 -4.15 1.30 2.55
C MET A 24 -2.87 2.01 3.00
N VAL A 25 -2.75 3.31 2.72
CA VAL A 25 -1.61 4.13 3.14
C VAL A 25 -1.56 4.27 4.66
N THR A 26 -2.71 4.46 5.32
CA THR A 26 -2.80 4.45 6.78
C THR A 26 -2.29 3.13 7.36
N GLY A 27 -2.76 1.99 6.84
CA GLY A 27 -2.28 0.68 7.28
C GLY A 27 -0.78 0.50 7.06
N HIS A 28 -0.28 0.86 5.88
CA HIS A 28 1.14 0.80 5.55
C HIS A 28 1.99 1.64 6.50
N TYR A 29 1.66 2.92 6.68
CA TYR A 29 2.44 3.84 7.51
C TYR A 29 2.27 3.62 9.01
N THR A 30 1.24 2.92 9.46
CA THR A 30 1.15 2.42 10.85
C THR A 30 2.34 1.51 11.18
N GLY A 31 2.79 0.68 10.23
CA GLY A 31 3.98 -0.15 10.37
C GLY A 31 5.26 0.58 9.97
N TYR A 32 5.26 1.24 8.82
CA TYR A 32 6.47 1.81 8.22
C TYR A 32 7.07 2.98 9.01
N SER A 33 6.26 3.85 9.61
CA SER A 33 6.77 4.97 10.41
C SER A 33 7.58 4.53 11.64
N TYR A 34 7.38 3.31 12.10
CA TYR A 34 8.03 2.74 13.28
C TYR A 34 8.86 1.48 12.94
N ILE A 35 9.18 1.28 11.66
CA ILE A 35 9.91 0.09 11.22
C ILE A 35 11.33 0.04 11.77
N GLU A 36 12.04 1.17 11.79
CA GLU A 36 13.40 1.26 12.31
C GLU A 36 13.47 0.82 13.79
N PRO A 37 12.73 1.46 14.73
CA PRO A 37 12.73 1.00 16.12
C PRO A 37 12.14 -0.41 16.30
N PHE A 38 11.26 -0.89 15.41
CA PHE A 38 10.83 -2.28 15.42
C PHE A 38 11.97 -3.24 15.07
N LEU A 39 12.74 -2.94 14.04
CA LEU A 39 13.89 -3.76 13.63
C LEU A 39 14.96 -3.79 14.72
N ALA A 40 15.22 -2.67 15.41
CA ALA A 40 16.17 -2.60 16.51
C ALA A 40 15.69 -3.37 17.75
N GLN A 41 14.47 -3.09 18.23
CA GLN A 41 14.00 -3.53 19.54
C GLN A 41 13.33 -4.91 19.53
N VAL A 42 12.71 -5.29 18.40
CA VAL A 42 11.92 -6.53 18.27
C VAL A 42 12.66 -7.60 17.47
N ALA A 43 13.33 -7.20 16.39
CA ALA A 43 14.11 -8.14 15.57
C ALA A 43 15.59 -8.21 16.00
N GLY A 44 16.06 -7.30 16.87
CA GLY A 44 17.41 -7.30 17.40
C GLY A 44 18.51 -7.00 16.37
N LEU A 45 18.17 -6.25 15.31
CA LEU A 45 19.14 -5.83 14.30
C LEU A 45 19.96 -4.65 14.80
N ASP A 46 21.24 -4.63 14.46
CA ASP A 46 22.10 -3.47 14.65
C ASP A 46 21.86 -2.38 13.59
N ASN A 47 22.42 -1.21 13.79
CA ASN A 47 22.21 -0.05 12.92
C ASN A 47 22.68 -0.29 11.47
N ASP A 48 23.73 -1.09 11.27
CA ASP A 48 24.24 -1.38 9.93
C ASP A 48 23.24 -2.27 9.18
N TRP A 49 22.71 -3.32 9.81
CA TRP A 49 21.66 -4.16 9.24
C TRP A 49 20.39 -3.39 8.96
N ILE A 50 19.96 -2.51 9.87
CA ILE A 50 18.76 -1.66 9.66
C ILE A 50 18.94 -0.78 8.43
N THR A 51 20.11 -0.15 8.29
CA THR A 51 20.44 0.68 7.13
C THR A 51 20.36 -0.12 5.82
N TRP A 52 20.92 -1.33 5.79
CA TRP A 52 20.85 -2.21 4.64
C TRP A 52 19.42 -2.65 4.31
N VAL A 53 18.60 -2.98 5.32
CA VAL A 53 17.19 -3.36 5.13
C VAL A 53 16.40 -2.22 4.54
N LEU A 54 16.52 -1.00 5.08
CA LEU A 54 15.80 0.17 4.58
C LEU A 54 16.28 0.58 3.18
N THR A 55 17.57 0.46 2.91
CA THR A 55 18.13 0.69 1.58
C THR A 55 17.58 -0.34 0.57
N ALA A 56 17.57 -1.62 0.92
CA ALA A 56 17.02 -2.68 0.08
C ALA A 56 15.52 -2.50 -0.14
N PHE A 57 14.76 -2.08 0.90
CA PHE A 57 13.34 -1.74 0.81
C PHE A 57 13.09 -0.64 -0.24
N GLY A 58 13.95 0.39 -0.30
CA GLY A 58 13.86 1.44 -1.32
C GLY A 58 14.29 0.96 -2.71
N LEU A 59 15.41 0.24 -2.81
CA LEU A 59 15.95 -0.23 -4.08
C LEU A 59 15.06 -1.25 -4.80
N VAL A 60 14.31 -2.06 -4.05
CA VAL A 60 13.34 -2.98 -4.66
C VAL A 60 12.25 -2.25 -5.46
N GLY A 61 12.04 -0.97 -5.20
CA GLY A 61 11.17 -0.10 -5.99
C GLY A 61 11.58 -0.02 -7.46
N ILE A 62 12.88 -0.08 -7.77
CA ILE A 62 13.38 -0.11 -9.15
C ILE A 62 12.93 -1.41 -9.83
N VAL A 63 13.08 -2.54 -9.15
CA VAL A 63 12.63 -3.85 -9.66
C VAL A 63 11.11 -3.85 -9.86
N GLY A 64 10.37 -3.31 -8.89
CA GLY A 64 8.91 -3.16 -8.98
C GLY A 64 8.47 -2.31 -10.18
N SER A 65 9.15 -1.20 -10.42
CA SER A 65 8.86 -0.30 -11.55
C SER A 65 9.13 -0.97 -12.90
N LEU A 66 10.23 -1.71 -13.02
CA LEU A 66 10.55 -2.47 -14.24
C LEU A 66 9.54 -3.60 -14.50
N TRP A 67 9.15 -4.33 -13.45
CA TRP A 67 8.13 -5.37 -13.57
C TRP A 67 6.77 -4.76 -13.95
N PHE A 68 6.39 -3.65 -13.32
CA PHE A 68 5.17 -2.93 -13.63
C PHE A 68 5.14 -2.47 -15.10
N SER A 69 6.18 -1.79 -15.57
CA SER A 69 6.24 -1.27 -16.95
C SER A 69 6.13 -2.35 -18.02
N ARG A 70 6.63 -3.56 -17.72
CA ARG A 70 6.63 -4.68 -18.66
C ARG A 70 5.30 -5.43 -18.75
N ASP A 71 4.61 -5.63 -17.62
CA ASP A 71 3.54 -6.62 -17.54
C ASP A 71 2.20 -6.08 -17.03
N TYR A 72 2.14 -4.82 -16.56
CA TYR A 72 0.91 -4.25 -15.98
C TYR A 72 -0.26 -4.22 -16.98
N GLU A 73 -0.04 -3.78 -18.20
CA GLU A 73 -1.11 -3.68 -19.21
C GLU A 73 -1.75 -5.04 -19.53
N LYS A 74 -0.97 -6.12 -19.46
CA LYS A 74 -1.46 -7.48 -19.71
C LYS A 74 -2.29 -8.03 -18.56
N ARG A 75 -1.99 -7.62 -17.31
CA ARG A 75 -2.58 -8.20 -16.09
C ARG A 75 -2.89 -7.17 -15.00
N PRO A 76 -3.60 -6.06 -15.27
CA PRO A 76 -3.76 -4.95 -14.32
C PRO A 76 -4.41 -5.38 -13.00
N TYR A 77 -5.40 -6.27 -13.06
CA TYR A 77 -6.07 -6.77 -11.84
C TYR A 77 -5.20 -7.72 -11.00
N ALA A 78 -4.26 -8.43 -11.62
CA ALA A 78 -3.31 -9.26 -10.89
C ALA A 78 -2.34 -8.38 -10.08
N PHE A 79 -1.83 -7.29 -10.68
CA PHE A 79 -1.00 -6.31 -10.02
C PHE A 79 -1.74 -5.62 -8.86
N MET A 80 -2.99 -5.21 -9.09
CA MET A 80 -3.81 -4.60 -8.03
C MET A 80 -4.02 -5.56 -6.86
N ARG A 81 -4.37 -6.82 -7.12
CA ARG A 81 -4.53 -7.85 -6.08
C ARG A 81 -3.23 -8.11 -5.34
N PHE A 82 -2.13 -8.31 -6.06
CA PHE A 82 -0.81 -8.51 -5.46
C PHE A 82 -0.45 -7.37 -4.51
N ALA A 83 -0.65 -6.11 -4.94
CA ALA A 83 -0.33 -4.94 -4.15
C ALA A 83 -1.12 -4.89 -2.84
N VAL A 84 -2.46 -4.95 -2.91
CA VAL A 84 -3.30 -4.76 -1.71
C VAL A 84 -3.23 -5.96 -0.76
N VAL A 85 -3.20 -7.18 -1.29
CA VAL A 85 -3.08 -8.39 -0.47
C VAL A 85 -1.66 -8.51 0.09
N GLY A 86 -0.64 -8.20 -0.72
CA GLY A 86 0.76 -8.25 -0.30
C GLY A 86 1.05 -7.31 0.87
N ILE A 87 0.61 -6.05 0.81
CA ILE A 87 0.80 -5.10 1.92
C ILE A 87 0.17 -5.63 3.21
N ALA A 88 -1.09 -6.07 3.16
CA ALA A 88 -1.79 -6.61 4.33
C ALA A 88 -1.08 -7.86 4.89
N PHE A 89 -0.71 -8.79 4.01
CA PHE A 89 -0.05 -10.04 4.35
C PHE A 89 1.31 -9.81 5.02
N PHE A 90 2.17 -8.99 4.40
CA PHE A 90 3.51 -8.74 4.94
C PHE A 90 3.47 -7.97 6.26
N LEU A 91 2.54 -7.02 6.42
CA LEU A 91 2.34 -6.33 7.70
C LEU A 91 1.90 -7.30 8.81
N LEU A 92 0.95 -8.18 8.55
CA LEU A 92 0.49 -9.17 9.52
C LEU A 92 1.59 -10.16 9.92
N LEU A 93 2.48 -10.51 8.99
CA LEU A 93 3.61 -11.39 9.24
C LEU A 93 4.82 -10.70 9.86
N LEU A 94 4.84 -9.36 9.95
CA LEU A 94 6.01 -8.58 10.39
C LEU A 94 6.53 -9.05 11.77
N ARG A 95 5.63 -9.25 12.74
CA ARG A 95 6.03 -9.74 14.08
C ARG A 95 6.54 -11.18 14.04
N LEU A 96 5.94 -12.01 13.19
CA LEU A 96 6.33 -13.42 13.07
C LEU A 96 7.69 -13.58 12.37
N SER A 97 8.06 -12.67 11.47
CA SER A 97 9.36 -12.72 10.79
C SER A 97 10.53 -12.29 11.67
N ALA A 98 10.26 -11.62 12.79
CA ALA A 98 11.29 -11.07 13.69
C ALA A 98 12.03 -12.15 14.53
N PHE A 99 11.84 -13.45 14.27
CA PHE A 99 12.59 -14.50 14.91
C PHE A 99 14.01 -14.70 14.35
N GLY A 100 14.35 -14.00 13.27
CA GLY A 100 15.69 -14.05 12.66
C GLY A 100 15.92 -12.94 11.66
N HIS A 101 17.20 -12.61 11.42
CA HIS A 101 17.58 -11.51 10.53
C HIS A 101 17.12 -11.75 9.08
N PHE A 102 17.37 -12.95 8.52
CA PHE A 102 16.99 -13.26 7.14
C PHE A 102 15.49 -13.21 6.86
N PRO A 103 14.61 -13.80 7.69
CA PRO A 103 13.17 -13.72 7.47
C PRO A 103 12.63 -12.29 7.48
N VAL A 104 13.07 -11.44 8.40
CA VAL A 104 12.60 -10.06 8.48
C VAL A 104 13.09 -9.22 7.31
N VAL A 105 14.34 -9.42 6.87
CA VAL A 105 14.91 -8.75 5.67
C VAL A 105 14.13 -9.14 4.41
N ALA A 106 13.93 -10.44 4.19
CA ALA A 106 13.18 -10.94 3.04
C ALA A 106 11.75 -10.40 3.02
N LEU A 107 11.08 -10.37 4.20
CA LEU A 107 9.74 -9.84 4.33
C LEU A 107 9.71 -8.33 4.01
N CYS A 108 10.66 -7.54 4.51
CA CYS A 108 10.75 -6.11 4.21
C CYS A 108 10.95 -5.84 2.72
N ILE A 109 11.77 -6.62 2.03
CA ILE A 109 11.97 -6.51 0.57
C ILE A 109 10.66 -6.80 -0.17
N CYS A 110 9.98 -7.90 0.17
CA CYS A 110 8.69 -8.24 -0.45
C CYS A 110 7.60 -7.19 -0.16
N TRP A 111 7.59 -6.64 1.05
CA TRP A 111 6.69 -5.55 1.42
C TRP A 111 6.99 -4.27 0.66
N GLY A 112 8.27 -3.89 0.50
CA GLY A 112 8.70 -2.77 -0.34
C GLY A 112 8.27 -2.93 -1.79
N LEU A 113 8.34 -4.15 -2.34
CA LEU A 113 7.82 -4.45 -3.67
C LEU A 113 6.29 -4.23 -3.75
N ALA A 114 5.55 -4.73 -2.77
CA ALA A 114 4.09 -4.61 -2.75
C ALA A 114 3.62 -3.15 -2.68
N ILE A 115 4.25 -2.30 -1.86
CA ILE A 115 3.89 -0.88 -1.76
C ILE A 115 4.28 -0.11 -3.02
N THR A 116 5.40 -0.44 -3.66
CA THR A 116 5.79 0.17 -4.94
C THR A 116 4.74 -0.15 -6.02
N ILE A 117 4.36 -1.42 -6.15
CA ILE A 117 3.32 -1.83 -7.10
C ILE A 117 1.98 -1.16 -6.78
N PHE A 118 1.62 -1.04 -5.49
CA PHE A 118 0.41 -0.31 -5.08
C PHE A 118 0.41 1.13 -5.61
N ASN A 119 1.49 1.87 -5.38
CA ASN A 119 1.61 3.26 -5.83
C ASN A 119 1.47 3.38 -7.35
N LEU A 120 2.16 2.54 -8.12
CA LEU A 120 2.13 2.59 -9.57
C LEU A 120 0.74 2.23 -10.13
N VAL A 121 0.11 1.18 -9.60
CA VAL A 121 -1.23 0.74 -10.03
C VAL A 121 -2.27 1.83 -9.76
N PHE A 122 -2.28 2.39 -8.55
CA PHE A 122 -3.30 3.36 -8.16
C PHE A 122 -3.15 4.68 -8.90
N GLN A 123 -1.93 5.17 -9.08
CA GLN A 123 -1.67 6.35 -9.91
C GLN A 123 -2.10 6.13 -11.35
N SER A 124 -1.78 4.98 -11.95
CA SER A 124 -2.17 4.65 -13.32
C SER A 124 -3.69 4.58 -13.48
N GLU A 125 -4.42 4.00 -12.53
CA GLU A 125 -5.88 3.95 -12.58
C GLU A 125 -6.52 5.34 -12.44
N ILE A 126 -5.97 6.21 -11.58
CA ILE A 126 -6.47 7.57 -11.41
C ILE A 126 -6.24 8.41 -12.67
N ILE A 127 -5.06 8.31 -13.28
CA ILE A 127 -4.75 8.98 -14.55
C ILE A 127 -5.71 8.50 -15.65
N ARG A 128 -5.95 7.20 -15.72
CA ARG A 128 -6.86 6.61 -16.71
C ARG A 128 -8.30 7.09 -16.57
N LEU A 129 -8.76 7.31 -15.33
CA LEU A 129 -10.14 7.74 -15.04
C LEU A 129 -10.35 9.26 -15.12
N ALA A 130 -9.30 10.04 -15.29
CA ALA A 130 -9.39 11.48 -15.38
C ALA A 130 -8.42 12.05 -16.46
N PRO A 131 -8.55 11.61 -17.73
CA PRO A 131 -7.59 12.00 -18.78
C PRO A 131 -7.58 13.50 -19.06
N GLU A 132 -8.74 14.17 -18.97
CA GLU A 132 -8.86 15.61 -19.20
C GLU A 132 -8.48 16.47 -17.98
N ALA A 133 -8.42 15.88 -16.79
CA ALA A 133 -8.13 16.56 -15.52
C ALA A 133 -7.02 15.86 -14.72
N THR A 134 -6.05 15.25 -15.39
CA THR A 134 -4.99 14.43 -14.78
C THR A 134 -4.23 15.19 -13.69
N ALA A 135 -3.85 16.44 -13.93
CA ALA A 135 -3.11 17.25 -12.95
C ALA A 135 -3.91 17.45 -11.65
N ILE A 136 -5.22 17.74 -11.77
CA ILE A 136 -6.10 17.92 -10.61
C ILE A 136 -6.28 16.59 -9.87
N ALA A 137 -6.56 15.51 -10.60
CA ALA A 137 -6.76 14.20 -10.02
C ALA A 137 -5.51 13.70 -9.26
N MET A 138 -4.32 13.94 -9.81
CA MET A 138 -3.06 13.59 -9.17
C MET A 138 -2.74 14.48 -7.97
N SER A 139 -3.10 15.76 -8.00
CA SER A 139 -2.97 16.65 -6.83
C SER A 139 -3.85 16.19 -5.68
N VAL A 140 -5.11 15.83 -5.96
CA VAL A 140 -6.03 15.25 -4.97
C VAL A 140 -5.48 13.93 -4.44
N TYR A 141 -5.01 13.03 -5.31
CA TYR A 141 -4.39 11.77 -4.90
C TYR A 141 -3.20 11.98 -3.95
N SER A 142 -2.30 12.91 -4.30
CA SER A 142 -1.15 13.23 -3.46
C SER A 142 -1.57 13.78 -2.09
N GLY A 143 -2.55 14.67 -2.04
CA GLY A 143 -3.11 15.19 -0.79
C GLY A 143 -3.69 14.08 0.09
N ILE A 144 -4.52 13.21 -0.50
CA ILE A 144 -5.13 12.06 0.16
C ILE A 144 -4.07 11.06 0.66
N TYR A 145 -3.04 10.82 -0.13
CA TYR A 145 -1.92 9.97 0.24
C TYR A 145 -1.21 10.51 1.50
N ASN A 146 -0.94 11.82 1.55
CA ASN A 146 -0.33 12.48 2.71
C ASN A 146 -1.23 12.42 3.97
N VAL A 147 -2.56 12.53 3.81
CA VAL A 147 -3.51 12.29 4.92
C VAL A 147 -3.35 10.87 5.46
N GLY A 148 -3.22 9.88 4.57
CA GLY A 148 -2.96 8.49 4.96
C GLY A 148 -1.64 8.31 5.70
N ILE A 149 -0.56 8.99 5.27
CA ILE A 149 0.74 9.00 5.97
C ILE A 149 0.58 9.50 7.40
N GLY A 150 -0.03 10.69 7.57
CA GLY A 150 -0.25 11.30 8.89
C GLY A 150 -1.11 10.44 9.80
N ALA A 151 -2.23 9.93 9.28
CA ALA A 151 -3.12 9.02 10.02
C ALA A 151 -2.40 7.72 10.44
N GLY A 152 -1.59 7.14 9.55
CA GLY A 152 -0.80 5.95 9.85
C GLY A 152 0.23 6.19 10.94
N ALA A 153 0.96 7.31 10.87
CA ALA A 153 1.93 7.67 11.91
C ALA A 153 1.25 7.88 13.28
N LEU A 154 0.07 8.51 13.31
CA LEU A 154 -0.70 8.69 14.56
C LEU A 154 -1.17 7.35 15.13
N VAL A 155 -1.74 6.47 14.31
CA VAL A 155 -2.16 5.12 14.75
C VAL A 155 -0.97 4.31 15.24
N GLY A 156 0.14 4.32 14.51
CA GLY A 156 1.36 3.62 14.91
C GLY A 156 1.93 4.15 16.24
N GLY A 157 1.95 5.48 16.41
CA GLY A 157 2.35 6.12 17.67
C GLY A 157 1.45 5.71 18.85
N PHE A 158 0.14 5.69 18.63
CA PHE A 158 -0.81 5.22 19.64
C PHE A 158 -0.56 3.76 20.03
N VAL A 159 -0.31 2.89 19.05
CA VAL A 159 0.02 1.47 19.31
C VAL A 159 1.33 1.32 20.08
N CYS A 160 2.36 2.08 19.73
CA CYS A 160 3.65 2.06 20.41
C CYS A 160 3.54 2.49 21.88
N THR A 161 2.73 3.53 22.16
CA THR A 161 2.60 4.11 23.52
C THR A 161 1.66 3.30 24.42
N HIS A 162 0.55 2.76 23.89
CA HIS A 162 -0.48 2.11 24.71
C HIS A 162 -0.47 0.57 24.64
N ALA A 163 0.27 -0.01 23.68
CA ALA A 163 0.36 -1.44 23.57
C ALA A 163 1.80 -1.93 23.52
N SER A 164 2.39 -1.98 22.34
CA SER A 164 3.80 -2.34 22.14
C SER A 164 4.17 -2.13 20.68
N ILE A 165 5.41 -1.72 20.43
CA ILE A 165 5.98 -1.62 19.09
C ILE A 165 5.91 -2.96 18.32
N ALA A 166 5.97 -4.09 19.02
CA ALA A 166 5.83 -5.41 18.41
C ALA A 166 4.47 -5.64 17.74
N ARG A 167 3.44 -4.81 18.03
CA ARG A 167 2.07 -4.93 17.50
C ARG A 167 1.78 -4.01 16.33
N ILE A 168 2.72 -3.15 15.90
CA ILE A 168 2.49 -2.21 14.79
C ILE A 168 2.08 -2.92 13.50
N GLY A 169 2.72 -4.07 13.21
CA GLY A 169 2.38 -4.89 12.04
C GLY A 169 0.95 -5.42 12.08
N TYR A 170 0.47 -5.85 13.24
CA TYR A 170 -0.92 -6.33 13.38
C TYR A 170 -1.92 -5.18 13.21
N ALA A 171 -1.67 -4.02 13.83
CA ALA A 171 -2.54 -2.87 13.70
C ALA A 171 -2.61 -2.37 12.25
N GLY A 172 -1.45 -2.11 11.63
CA GLY A 172 -1.38 -1.70 10.23
C GLY A 172 -1.92 -2.76 9.26
N GLY A 173 -1.58 -4.02 9.52
CA GLY A 173 -2.04 -5.16 8.72
C GLY A 173 -3.54 -5.37 8.77
N THR A 174 -4.19 -5.14 9.91
CA THR A 174 -5.66 -5.21 10.03
C THR A 174 -6.34 -4.11 9.20
N ILE A 175 -5.84 -2.88 9.28
CA ILE A 175 -6.36 -1.76 8.45
C ILE A 175 -6.17 -2.09 6.97
N ALA A 176 -4.97 -2.53 6.58
CA ALA A 176 -4.67 -2.89 5.20
C ALA A 176 -5.49 -4.09 4.72
N LEU A 177 -5.81 -5.06 5.59
CA LEU A 177 -6.66 -6.20 5.26
C LEU A 177 -8.10 -5.77 4.96
N LEU A 178 -8.67 -4.88 5.77
CA LEU A 178 -10.01 -4.31 5.52
C LEU A 178 -10.03 -3.56 4.20
N ALA A 179 -9.00 -2.76 3.92
CA ALA A 179 -8.85 -2.07 2.65
C ALA A 179 -8.70 -3.06 1.47
N ALA A 180 -7.91 -4.12 1.63
CA ALA A 180 -7.77 -5.16 0.60
C ALA A 180 -9.09 -5.90 0.32
N LEU A 181 -9.86 -6.24 1.35
CA LEU A 181 -11.18 -6.85 1.19
C LEU A 181 -12.13 -5.92 0.43
N PHE A 182 -12.18 -4.63 0.79
CA PHE A 182 -12.96 -3.64 0.05
C PHE A 182 -12.54 -3.55 -1.41
N CYS A 183 -11.23 -3.52 -1.69
CA CYS A 183 -10.70 -3.51 -3.04
C CYS A 183 -11.17 -4.73 -3.86
N LEU A 184 -11.02 -5.92 -3.29
CA LEU A 184 -11.33 -7.18 -3.99
C LEU A 184 -12.82 -7.37 -4.24
N VAL A 185 -13.65 -6.98 -3.26
CA VAL A 185 -15.11 -7.22 -3.32
C VAL A 185 -15.83 -6.12 -4.11
N ARG A 186 -15.38 -4.87 -4.03
CA ARG A 186 -16.08 -3.72 -4.65
C ARG A 186 -15.33 -3.13 -5.81
N LEU A 187 -14.07 -2.73 -5.63
CA LEU A 187 -13.35 -1.96 -6.64
C LEU A 187 -12.98 -2.80 -7.87
N VAL A 188 -12.42 -3.98 -7.70
CA VAL A 188 -12.00 -4.85 -8.83
C VAL A 188 -13.17 -5.22 -9.73
N PRO A 189 -14.37 -5.62 -9.24
CA PRO A 189 -15.53 -5.85 -10.09
C PRO A 189 -16.03 -4.60 -10.82
N LEU A 190 -16.00 -3.42 -10.17
CA LEU A 190 -16.38 -2.16 -10.80
C LEU A 190 -15.42 -1.79 -11.94
N LEU A 191 -14.12 -1.89 -11.70
CA LEU A 191 -13.11 -1.63 -12.73
C LEU A 191 -13.21 -2.60 -13.92
N LYS A 192 -13.55 -3.86 -13.68
CA LYS A 192 -13.79 -4.82 -14.76
C LYS A 192 -14.98 -4.43 -15.64
N ARG A 193 -16.06 -3.94 -15.03
CA ARG A 193 -17.24 -3.48 -15.75
C ARG A 193 -17.01 -2.19 -16.56
N SER A 194 -16.09 -1.34 -16.11
CA SER A 194 -15.78 -0.09 -16.82
C SER A 194 -14.79 -0.27 -17.97
N ARG A 195 -14.09 -1.42 -18.04
CA ARG A 195 -13.13 -1.75 -19.12
C ARG A 195 -13.70 -2.69 -20.18
N GLY A 196 -14.84 -3.32 -19.95
CA GLY A 196 -15.54 -4.19 -20.91
C GLY A 196 -16.72 -3.48 -21.52
#